data_857077925b299d8ba0ddc25b1c90219c
#
_entry.id   857077925b299d8ba0ddc25b1c90219c
#
_cell.length_a   1.000
_cell.length_b   1.000
_cell.length_c   1.000
_cell.angle_alpha   90.00
_cell.angle_beta   90.00
_cell.angle_gamma   90.00
#
_symmetry.space_group_name_H-M   'P 1'
#
loop_
_entity.id
_entity.type
_entity.pdbx_description
1 polymer ?
#
loop_
_entity_poly.entity_id
_entity_poly.type
_entity_poly.pdbx_seq_one_letter_code
_entity_poly.pdbx_strand_id
1 'polypeptide(L)' 'MKTNELDQRIEKVRKRVEESKAAYDRVSKELKNLMDKKKLMQAEEIMNAITKSGKSYEEVLQSITT' A
#
# COMPACT_ATOMS: atom_id res chain seq x y z
N MET A 1 -26.42 24.97 -27.90
CA MET A 1 -24.98 24.75 -27.73
C MET A 1 -24.39 24.12 -28.99
N LYS A 2 -23.30 24.63 -29.47
CA LYS A 2 -22.64 24.08 -30.67
C LYS A 2 -21.86 22.82 -30.30
N THR A 3 -21.79 21.89 -31.25
CA THR A 3 -21.09 20.61 -31.07
C THR A 3 -19.62 20.81 -30.63
N ASN A 4 -18.93 21.83 -31.17
CA ASN A 4 -17.57 22.19 -30.80
C ASN A 4 -17.39 22.45 -29.31
N GLU A 5 -18.35 23.13 -28.71
CA GLU A 5 -18.28 23.50 -27.29
C GLU A 5 -18.45 22.26 -26.43
N LEU A 6 -19.33 21.36 -26.82
CA LEU A 6 -19.50 20.07 -26.14
C LEU A 6 -18.23 19.22 -26.22
N ASP A 7 -17.65 19.15 -27.42
CA ASP A 7 -16.43 18.38 -27.63
C ASP A 7 -15.28 18.90 -26.76
N GLN A 8 -15.16 20.22 -26.62
CA GLN A 8 -14.14 20.83 -25.75
C GLN A 8 -14.38 20.51 -24.28
N ARG A 9 -15.63 20.52 -23.84
CA ARG A 9 -15.97 20.16 -22.46
C ARG A 9 -15.70 18.70 -22.18
N ILE A 10 -16.05 17.84 -23.11
CA ILE A 10 -15.77 16.39 -23.00
C ILE A 10 -14.27 16.16 -22.85
N GLU A 11 -13.46 16.83 -23.66
CA GLU A 11 -12.02 16.68 -23.62
C GLU A 11 -11.42 17.15 -22.28
N LYS A 12 -11.91 18.26 -21.73
CA LYS A 12 -11.48 18.75 -20.42
C LYS A 12 -11.82 17.76 -19.31
N VAL A 13 -13.02 17.22 -19.33
CA VAL A 13 -13.45 16.25 -18.32
C VAL A 13 -12.64 14.95 -18.46
N ARG A 14 -12.39 14.52 -19.69
CA ARG A 14 -11.56 13.34 -19.95
C ARG A 14 -10.17 13.49 -19.32
N LYS A 15 -9.53 14.62 -19.51
CA LYS A 15 -8.21 14.90 -18.93
C LYS A 15 -8.25 14.86 -17.41
N ARG A 16 -9.29 15.43 -16.80
CA ARG A 16 -9.45 15.38 -15.34
C ARG A 16 -9.58 13.97 -14.83
N VAL A 17 -10.35 13.14 -15.55
CA VAL A 17 -10.53 11.74 -15.18
C VAL A 17 -9.20 10.98 -15.27
N GLU A 18 -8.43 11.18 -16.33
CA GLU A 18 -7.14 10.56 -16.51
C GLU A 18 -6.15 10.97 -15.42
N GLU A 19 -6.09 12.25 -15.12
CA GLU A 19 -5.24 12.78 -14.06
C GLU A 19 -5.63 12.24 -12.68
N SER A 20 -6.93 12.15 -12.41
CA SER A 20 -7.45 11.60 -11.17
C SER A 20 -7.13 10.13 -11.03
N LYS A 21 -7.25 9.36 -12.10
CA LYS A 21 -6.88 7.94 -12.11
C LYS A 21 -5.39 7.75 -11.85
N ALA A 22 -4.56 8.54 -12.51
CA ALA A 22 -3.11 8.48 -12.31
C ALA A 22 -2.74 8.83 -10.86
N ALA A 23 -3.36 9.84 -10.30
CA ALA A 23 -3.14 10.23 -8.91
C ALA A 23 -3.61 9.13 -7.95
N TYR A 24 -4.76 8.54 -8.20
CA TYR A 24 -5.30 7.45 -7.40
C TYR A 24 -4.37 6.23 -7.42
N ASP A 25 -3.92 5.84 -8.61
CA ASP A 25 -3.01 4.70 -8.76
C ASP A 25 -1.69 4.92 -8.02
N ARG A 26 -1.15 6.13 -8.10
CA ARG A 26 0.08 6.50 -7.41
C ARG A 26 -0.08 6.41 -5.89
N VAL A 27 -1.17 6.98 -5.36
CA VAL A 27 -1.46 6.97 -3.92
C VAL A 27 -1.73 5.54 -3.44
N SER A 28 -2.43 4.74 -4.23
CA SER A 28 -2.69 3.33 -3.91
C SER A 28 -1.41 2.52 -3.81
N LYS A 29 -0.48 2.73 -4.74
CA LYS A 29 0.84 2.07 -4.71
C LYS A 29 1.65 2.52 -3.50
N GLU A 30 1.63 3.81 -3.19
CA GLU A 30 2.32 4.36 -2.03
C GLU A 30 1.78 3.75 -0.74
N LEU A 31 0.46 3.66 -0.61
CA LEU A 31 -0.17 3.04 0.54
C LEU A 31 0.24 1.58 0.68
N LYS A 32 0.22 0.82 -0.41
CA LYS A 32 0.65 -0.58 -0.40
C LYS A 32 2.09 -0.72 0.06
N ASN A 33 2.97 0.13 -0.46
CA ASN A 33 4.39 0.12 -0.07
C ASN A 33 4.58 0.41 1.41
N LEU A 34 3.82 1.36 1.95
CA LEU A 34 3.88 1.69 3.37
C LEU A 34 3.35 0.55 4.24
N MET A 35 2.29 -0.11 3.80
CA MET A 35 1.74 -1.26 4.52
C MET A 35 2.73 -2.43 4.53
N ASP A 36 3.38 -2.69 3.40
CA ASP A 36 4.39 -3.74 3.29
C ASP A 36 5.59 -3.43 4.19
N LYS A 37 6.03 -2.17 4.20
CA LYS A 37 7.12 -1.71 5.08
C LYS A 37 6.76 -1.86 6.54
N LYS A 38 5.53 -1.54 6.92
CA LYS A 38 5.05 -1.72 8.29
C LYS A 38 5.09 -3.18 8.71
N LYS A 39 4.66 -4.10 7.86
CA LYS A 39 4.69 -5.54 8.12
C LYS A 39 6.13 -6.02 8.32
N LEU A 40 7.05 -5.55 7.49
CA LEU A 40 8.47 -5.90 7.61
C LEU A 40 9.04 -5.42 8.94
N MET A 41 8.74 -4.19 9.34
CA MET A 41 9.20 -3.64 10.62
C MET A 41 8.62 -4.42 11.81
N GLN A 42 7.36 -4.82 11.75
CA GLN A 42 6.73 -5.63 12.77
C GLN A 42 7.41 -7.01 12.89
N ALA A 43 7.74 -7.62 11.75
CA ALA A 43 8.45 -8.89 11.73
C ALA A 43 9.84 -8.75 12.37
N GLU A 44 10.55 -7.67 12.07
CA GLU A 44 11.86 -7.38 12.67
C GLU A 44 11.75 -7.17 14.18
N GLU A 45 10.73 -6.48 14.64
CA GLU A 45 10.48 -6.29 16.07
C GLU A 45 10.26 -7.61 16.79
N ILE A 46 9.49 -8.51 16.19
CA ILE A 46 9.24 -9.84 16.73
C ILE A 46 10.55 -10.64 16.81
N MET A 47 11.33 -10.62 15.74
CA MET A 47 12.63 -11.32 15.72
C MET A 47 13.58 -10.78 16.76
N ASN A 48 13.62 -9.47 16.95
CA ASN A 48 14.46 -8.84 17.97
C ASN A 48 14.00 -9.24 19.38
N ALA A 49 12.69 -9.30 19.61
CA ALA A 49 12.13 -9.72 20.89
C ALA A 49 12.49 -11.19 21.19
N ILE A 50 12.42 -12.07 20.21
CA ILE A 50 12.81 -13.47 20.32
C ILE A 50 14.29 -13.56 20.68
N THR A 51 15.15 -12.83 20.00
CA THR A 51 16.58 -12.81 20.25
C THR A 51 16.90 -12.34 21.68
N LYS A 52 16.21 -11.30 22.14
CA LYS A 52 16.38 -10.76 23.49
C LYS A 52 15.90 -11.72 24.56
N SER A 53 14.87 -12.50 24.30
CA SER A 53 14.33 -13.46 25.26
C SER A 53 15.19 -14.71 25.39
N GLY A 54 16.16 -14.93 24.51
CA GLY A 54 17.00 -16.09 24.47
C GLY A 54 16.33 -17.37 24.00
N LYS A 55 15.11 -17.28 23.53
CA LYS A 55 14.41 -18.43 22.96
C LYS A 55 14.71 -18.54 21.46
N SER A 56 14.77 -19.79 20.97
CA SER A 56 14.96 -20.02 19.55
C SER A 56 13.66 -19.73 18.78
N TYR A 57 13.79 -19.47 17.50
CA TYR A 57 12.66 -19.26 16.62
C TYR A 57 11.72 -20.47 16.63
N GLU A 58 12.29 -21.69 16.64
CA GLU A 58 11.52 -22.92 16.66
C GLU A 58 10.69 -23.08 17.93
N GLU A 59 11.24 -22.73 19.06
CA GLU A 59 10.51 -22.77 20.34
C GLU A 59 9.31 -21.84 20.33
N VAL A 60 9.47 -20.64 19.79
CA VAL A 60 8.39 -19.67 19.68
C VAL A 60 7.31 -20.17 18.71
N LEU A 61 7.69 -20.75 17.58
CA LEU A 61 6.75 -21.34 16.64
C LEU A 61 5.96 -22.47 17.27
N GLN A 62 6.60 -23.35 18.01
CA GLN A 62 5.93 -24.44 18.70
C GLN A 62 4.90 -23.94 19.70
N SER A 63 5.20 -22.88 20.42
CA SER A 63 4.26 -22.33 21.39
C SER A 63 3.06 -21.65 20.73
N ILE A 64 3.21 -21.17 19.50
CA ILE A 64 2.11 -20.58 18.74
C ILE A 64 1.23 -21.64 18.10
N THR A 65 1.83 -22.73 17.64
CA THR A 65 1.12 -23.78 16.90
C THR A 65 0.44 -24.83 17.81
N THR A 66 0.80 -24.86 19.04
CA THR A 66 0.14 -25.71 20.04
C THR A 66 -1.00 -24.99 20.71
#